data_8f34e42ae00eebbe64a44dcce247f1be
#
_entry.id   8f34e42ae00eebbe64a44dcce247f1be
#
_cell.length_a   1.000
_cell.length_b   1.000
_cell.length_c   1.000
_cell.angle_alpha   90.00
_cell.angle_beta   90.00
_cell.angle_gamma   90.00
#
_symmetry.space_group_name_H-M   'P 1'
#
loop_
_entity.id
_entity.type
_entity.pdbx_description
1 polymer ?
#
loop_
_entity_poly.entity_id
_entity_poly.type
_entity_poly.pdbx_seq_one_letter_code
_entity_poly.pdbx_strand_id
1 'polypeptide(L)'
;MTLENLSSNKSFGGWHKQYSHPSESLGCAMRFAIYLPPQVANGQKVPVLYWLSGLTCTDENFMQKAGAHRVAAELGMAIVAPDTSPRGDDVADDESYDLGQGAGFYVNATESPWHPNYRMYDYVLNELPSLIESVFPVTDQRSIAGHSMGGHGALVLALRNPERYQSVSAFSPISNPVNCPWGKKAFTAYLGKDTARWAEYDASLLMRDATQFVPALVDQGDADNFLSEQLQPEALEAAASISNYPLELNFREGYDHSYFFIASFIDEHLRFHGGHLGCTPL
;
A
#
# COMPACT_ATOMS: atom_id res chain seq x y z
N MET A 1 -9.80 21.30 -8.23
CA MET A 1 -9.11 20.79 -7.01
C MET A 1 -7.86 21.60 -6.78
N THR A 2 -7.66 22.12 -5.57
CA THR A 2 -6.43 22.88 -5.24
C THR A 2 -5.42 21.89 -4.69
N LEU A 3 -4.38 21.58 -5.47
CA LEU A 3 -3.26 20.78 -5.03
C LEU A 3 -2.18 21.70 -4.47
N GLU A 4 -1.86 21.57 -3.19
CA GLU A 4 -0.88 22.39 -2.48
C GLU A 4 0.45 21.63 -2.33
N ASN A 5 1.55 22.20 -2.84
CA ASN A 5 2.88 21.64 -2.60
C ASN A 5 3.38 22.06 -1.22
N LEU A 6 3.61 21.09 -0.34
CA LEU A 6 4.08 21.31 1.04
C LEU A 6 5.61 21.32 1.13
N SER A 7 6.28 20.50 0.33
CA SER A 7 7.74 20.40 0.30
C SER A 7 8.27 19.87 -1.04
N SER A 8 9.53 20.17 -1.33
CA SER A 8 10.24 19.66 -2.51
C SER A 8 11.72 19.48 -2.18
N ASN A 9 12.20 18.24 -2.23
CA ASN A 9 13.57 17.88 -1.87
C ASN A 9 14.23 17.11 -3.01
N LYS A 10 15.45 17.48 -3.36
CA LYS A 10 16.23 16.76 -4.37
C LYS A 10 16.70 15.41 -3.81
N SER A 11 16.52 14.32 -4.56
CA SER A 11 16.93 12.98 -4.17
C SER A 11 17.33 12.16 -5.40
N PHE A 12 18.54 11.62 -5.44
CA PHE A 12 19.08 10.81 -6.55
C PHE A 12 18.80 11.35 -7.95
N GLY A 13 19.01 12.66 -8.14
CA GLY A 13 18.76 13.34 -9.41
C GLY A 13 17.30 13.68 -9.69
N GLY A 14 16.36 13.02 -9.03
CA GLY A 14 14.93 13.29 -9.07
C GLY A 14 14.45 14.23 -7.96
N TRP A 15 13.15 14.20 -7.70
CA TRP A 15 12.50 15.04 -6.70
C TRP A 15 11.54 14.25 -5.84
N HIS A 16 11.72 14.30 -4.53
CA HIS A 16 10.72 13.95 -3.53
C HIS A 16 9.88 15.18 -3.23
N LYS A 17 8.57 15.06 -3.37
CA LYS A 17 7.62 16.15 -3.12
C LYS A 17 6.47 15.65 -2.26
N GLN A 18 5.98 16.53 -1.39
CA GLN A 18 4.82 16.28 -0.56
C GLN A 18 3.69 17.24 -0.95
N TYR A 19 2.49 16.74 -1.01
CA TYR A 19 1.30 17.49 -1.38
C TYR A 19 0.15 17.28 -0.41
N SER A 20 -0.71 18.29 -0.33
CA SER A 20 -2.04 18.21 0.28
C SER A 20 -3.10 18.53 -0.76
N HIS A 21 -4.24 17.84 -0.68
CA HIS A 21 -5.40 18.13 -1.52
C HIS A 21 -6.71 17.80 -0.78
N PRO A 22 -7.82 18.46 -1.09
CA PRO A 22 -9.14 18.04 -0.61
C PRO A 22 -9.51 16.72 -1.29
N SER A 23 -9.82 15.70 -0.48
CA SER A 23 -10.30 14.40 -0.97
C SER A 23 -11.83 14.38 -0.95
N GLU A 24 -12.42 14.01 -2.08
CA GLU A 24 -13.87 13.77 -2.19
C GLU A 24 -14.25 12.44 -1.54
N SER A 25 -13.43 11.40 -1.71
CA SER A 25 -13.67 10.08 -1.13
C SER A 25 -13.65 10.07 0.39
N LEU A 26 -12.78 10.89 0.99
CA LEU A 26 -12.54 10.92 2.42
C LEU A 26 -13.15 12.12 3.13
N GLY A 27 -13.67 13.12 2.40
CA GLY A 27 -14.31 14.31 2.95
C GLY A 27 -13.39 15.16 3.83
N CYS A 28 -12.07 15.06 3.66
CA CYS A 28 -11.06 15.81 4.41
C CYS A 28 -9.86 16.16 3.54
N ALA A 29 -8.93 16.96 4.07
CA ALA A 29 -7.65 17.18 3.41
C ALA A 29 -6.78 15.93 3.55
N MET A 30 -6.27 15.43 2.42
CA MET A 30 -5.36 14.28 2.36
C MET A 30 -3.97 14.72 1.96
N ARG A 31 -2.98 13.96 2.44
CA ARG A 31 -1.57 14.11 2.06
C ARG A 31 -1.10 12.90 1.29
N PHE A 32 -0.19 13.15 0.37
CA PHE A 32 0.63 12.11 -0.25
C PHE A 32 2.02 12.64 -0.55
N ALA A 33 2.99 11.75 -0.57
CA ALA A 33 4.32 12.01 -1.08
C ALA A 33 4.48 11.36 -2.45
N ILE A 34 5.25 12.01 -3.33
CA ILE A 34 5.62 11.47 -4.64
C ILE A 34 7.12 11.63 -4.87
N TYR A 35 7.78 10.55 -5.28
CA TYR A 35 9.10 10.61 -5.87
C TYR A 35 8.99 10.59 -7.38
N LEU A 36 9.56 11.60 -8.03
CA LEU A 36 9.65 11.71 -9.48
C LEU A 36 11.11 11.49 -9.90
N PRO A 37 11.42 10.44 -10.67
CA PRO A 37 12.78 10.12 -11.07
C PRO A 37 13.33 11.14 -12.09
N PRO A 38 14.68 11.20 -12.29
CA PRO A 38 15.27 12.22 -13.15
C PRO A 38 14.79 12.19 -14.60
N GLN A 39 14.30 11.07 -15.09
CA GLN A 39 13.79 10.88 -16.47
C GLN A 39 12.64 11.84 -16.79
N VAL A 40 11.83 12.22 -15.80
CA VAL A 40 10.73 13.15 -16.03
C VAL A 40 11.19 14.57 -16.41
N ALA A 41 12.40 14.96 -16.01
CA ALA A 41 12.97 16.26 -16.37
C ALA A 41 13.23 16.37 -17.89
N ASN A 42 13.34 15.25 -18.59
CA ASN A 42 13.51 15.17 -20.03
C ASN A 42 12.17 15.04 -20.79
N GLY A 43 11.03 15.26 -20.10
CA GLY A 43 9.70 15.15 -20.67
C GLY A 43 9.18 13.72 -20.80
N GLN A 44 9.88 12.74 -20.25
CA GLN A 44 9.46 11.34 -20.26
C GLN A 44 8.33 11.12 -19.24
N LYS A 45 7.29 10.39 -19.62
CA LYS A 45 6.32 9.83 -18.69
C LYS A 45 6.82 8.48 -18.16
N VAL A 46 6.64 8.24 -16.87
CA VAL A 46 7.16 7.05 -16.17
C VAL A 46 6.03 6.26 -15.50
N PRO A 47 6.17 4.93 -15.34
CA PRO A 47 5.21 4.14 -14.58
C PRO A 47 5.28 4.45 -13.09
N VAL A 48 4.24 4.02 -12.34
CA VAL A 48 4.05 4.35 -10.92
C VAL A 48 3.99 3.11 -10.06
N LEU A 49 4.73 3.13 -8.95
CA LEU A 49 4.53 2.24 -7.82
C LEU A 49 3.78 2.99 -6.72
N TYR A 50 2.58 2.50 -6.34
CA TYR A 50 1.86 2.97 -5.17
C TYR A 50 2.33 2.19 -3.95
N TRP A 51 2.79 2.91 -2.92
CA TRP A 51 3.21 2.32 -1.65
C TRP A 51 2.20 2.62 -0.56
N LEU A 52 1.73 1.58 0.13
CA LEU A 52 0.83 1.66 1.27
C LEU A 52 1.58 1.36 2.56
N SER A 53 1.60 2.33 3.47
CA SER A 53 2.28 2.19 4.76
C SER A 53 1.42 1.46 5.81
N GLY A 54 2.08 0.97 6.86
CA GLY A 54 1.46 0.27 7.98
C GLY A 54 0.84 1.21 9.01
N LEU A 55 0.36 0.61 10.11
CA LEU A 55 -0.22 1.31 11.25
C LEU A 55 0.65 2.45 11.74
N THR A 56 0.01 3.56 12.10
CA THR A 56 0.62 4.79 12.67
C THR A 56 1.51 5.59 11.71
N CYS A 57 1.82 5.07 10.54
CA CYS A 57 2.62 5.78 9.54
C CYS A 57 1.82 6.88 8.84
N THR A 58 2.56 7.75 8.16
CA THR A 58 2.07 8.80 7.26
C THR A 58 2.62 8.58 5.85
N ASP A 59 2.39 9.50 4.95
CA ASP A 59 2.95 9.56 3.60
C ASP A 59 4.49 9.64 3.56
N GLU A 60 5.15 10.03 4.66
CA GLU A 60 6.59 10.27 4.73
C GLU A 60 7.43 9.10 5.27
N ASN A 61 6.87 8.20 6.08
CA ASN A 61 7.68 7.16 6.75
C ASN A 61 8.49 6.32 5.75
N PHE A 62 7.85 5.78 4.75
CA PHE A 62 8.52 4.99 3.71
C PHE A 62 9.53 5.82 2.92
N MET A 63 9.12 7.00 2.48
CA MET A 63 9.95 7.88 1.65
C MET A 63 11.27 8.27 2.33
N GLN A 64 11.24 8.43 3.66
CA GLN A 64 12.41 8.83 4.46
C GLN A 64 13.28 7.64 4.88
N LYS A 65 12.69 6.44 5.07
CA LYS A 65 13.36 5.35 5.79
C LYS A 65 13.73 4.15 4.93
N ALA A 66 13.02 3.93 3.81
CA ALA A 66 13.19 2.70 3.03
C ALA A 66 14.41 2.70 2.09
N GLY A 67 14.98 3.86 1.75
CA GLY A 67 16.08 3.95 0.78
C GLY A 67 15.68 3.71 -0.68
N ALA A 68 14.38 3.74 -0.99
CA ALA A 68 13.82 3.33 -2.28
C ALA A 68 14.19 4.24 -3.46
N HIS A 69 14.48 5.52 -3.23
CA HIS A 69 14.64 6.51 -4.30
C HIS A 69 15.81 6.21 -5.24
N ARG A 70 16.88 5.57 -4.75
CA ARG A 70 18.06 5.25 -5.58
C ARG A 70 17.68 4.30 -6.71
N VAL A 71 17.08 3.17 -6.40
CA VAL A 71 16.67 2.17 -7.40
C VAL A 71 15.49 2.69 -8.23
N ALA A 72 14.57 3.44 -7.65
CA ALA A 72 13.49 4.09 -8.41
C ALA A 72 14.05 5.07 -9.48
N ALA A 73 15.13 5.82 -9.16
CA ALA A 73 15.82 6.67 -10.12
C ALA A 73 16.50 5.86 -11.24
N GLU A 74 17.17 4.76 -10.88
CA GLU A 74 17.81 3.85 -11.85
C GLU A 74 16.80 3.26 -12.85
N LEU A 75 15.63 2.86 -12.34
CA LEU A 75 14.56 2.24 -13.13
C LEU A 75 13.68 3.23 -13.89
N GLY A 76 13.72 4.52 -13.55
CA GLY A 76 12.78 5.49 -14.11
C GLY A 76 11.35 5.26 -13.64
N MET A 77 11.15 4.94 -12.35
CA MET A 77 9.87 4.65 -11.73
C MET A 77 9.48 5.76 -10.76
N ALA A 78 8.27 6.28 -10.86
CA ALA A 78 7.71 7.14 -9.82
C ALA A 78 7.20 6.29 -8.64
N ILE A 79 7.30 6.82 -7.42
CA ILE A 79 6.71 6.19 -6.23
C ILE A 79 5.72 7.19 -5.61
N VAL A 80 4.51 6.72 -5.30
CA VAL A 80 3.47 7.50 -4.61
C VAL A 80 3.11 6.82 -3.30
N ALA A 81 3.21 7.54 -2.19
CA ALA A 81 2.83 7.06 -0.87
C ALA A 81 1.76 8.00 -0.28
N PRO A 82 0.50 7.57 -0.18
CA PRO A 82 -0.52 8.33 0.55
C PRO A 82 -0.35 8.20 2.06
N ASP A 83 -0.99 9.10 2.81
CA ASP A 83 -1.23 8.90 4.24
C ASP A 83 -2.09 7.63 4.45
N THR A 84 -2.03 7.06 5.64
CA THR A 84 -2.63 5.76 5.99
C THR A 84 -4.10 5.84 6.39
N SER A 85 -4.63 7.04 6.56
CA SER A 85 -6.04 7.28 6.90
C SER A 85 -6.45 8.72 6.59
N PRO A 86 -7.74 9.03 6.60
CA PRO A 86 -8.19 10.40 6.80
C PRO A 86 -7.68 10.93 8.14
N ARG A 87 -7.46 12.26 8.24
CA ARG A 87 -7.05 12.95 9.47
C ARG A 87 -7.71 14.31 9.58
N GLY A 88 -7.84 14.79 10.81
CA GLY A 88 -8.38 16.10 11.13
C GLY A 88 -9.27 16.11 12.38
N ASP A 89 -9.55 17.29 12.90
CA ASP A 89 -10.34 17.45 14.12
C ASP A 89 -11.80 16.97 13.95
N ASP A 90 -12.32 17.05 12.71
CA ASP A 90 -13.68 16.60 12.36
C ASP A 90 -13.74 15.14 11.89
N VAL A 91 -12.62 14.43 11.89
CA VAL A 91 -12.53 13.02 11.49
C VAL A 91 -12.57 12.14 12.74
N ALA A 92 -13.44 11.13 12.74
CA ALA A 92 -13.54 10.19 13.86
C ALA A 92 -12.19 9.54 14.17
N ASP A 93 -11.90 9.35 15.45
CA ASP A 93 -10.66 8.76 15.95
C ASP A 93 -10.91 7.82 17.12
N ASP A 94 -9.88 7.07 17.52
CA ASP A 94 -9.87 6.18 18.67
C ASP A 94 -8.55 6.38 19.45
N GLU A 95 -8.57 6.14 20.75
CA GLU A 95 -7.38 6.28 21.61
C GLU A 95 -6.30 5.23 21.32
N SER A 96 -6.67 4.12 20.70
CA SER A 96 -5.75 3.03 20.37
C SER A 96 -5.10 3.24 19.01
N TYR A 97 -3.81 2.88 18.90
CA TYR A 97 -3.01 3.04 17.68
C TYR A 97 -3.49 2.20 16.48
N ASP A 98 -4.32 1.19 16.70
CA ASP A 98 -4.76 0.21 15.72
C ASP A 98 -6.19 0.43 15.22
N LEU A 99 -6.77 1.60 15.52
CA LEU A 99 -8.07 2.03 15.01
C LEU A 99 -8.10 3.56 14.85
N GLY A 100 -8.86 4.08 13.89
CA GLY A 100 -8.99 5.52 13.68
C GLY A 100 -7.82 6.11 12.88
N GLN A 101 -7.39 7.32 13.24
CA GLN A 101 -6.37 8.06 12.49
C GLN A 101 -5.01 7.34 12.55
N GLY A 102 -4.44 7.07 11.36
CA GLY A 102 -3.26 6.23 11.19
C GLY A 102 -3.54 4.73 11.02
N ALA A 103 -4.82 4.32 11.02
CA ALA A 103 -5.24 2.93 10.99
C ALA A 103 -6.48 2.70 10.08
N GLY A 104 -6.46 3.23 8.86
CA GLY A 104 -7.59 3.17 7.92
C GLY A 104 -7.85 1.80 7.30
N PHE A 105 -6.96 0.83 7.47
CA PHE A 105 -7.04 -0.56 6.96
C PHE A 105 -7.39 -0.69 5.48
N TYR A 106 -7.34 0.39 4.71
CA TYR A 106 -7.63 0.42 3.28
C TYR A 106 -8.96 -0.24 2.90
N VAL A 107 -9.97 -0.04 3.74
CA VAL A 107 -11.36 -0.46 3.52
C VAL A 107 -12.26 0.72 3.22
N ASN A 108 -13.51 0.46 2.80
CA ASN A 108 -14.59 1.42 2.78
C ASN A 108 -15.51 1.15 3.98
N ALA A 109 -15.40 1.96 5.02
CA ALA A 109 -16.22 1.82 6.22
C ALA A 109 -17.72 2.01 5.90
N THR A 110 -18.55 1.21 6.55
CA THR A 110 -20.02 1.26 6.45
C THR A 110 -20.68 1.68 7.77
N GLU A 111 -19.93 1.59 8.87
CA GLU A 111 -20.45 1.82 10.20
C GLU A 111 -20.16 3.25 10.69
N SER A 112 -21.11 3.81 11.46
CA SER A 112 -20.92 5.08 12.17
C SER A 112 -20.00 4.86 13.38
N PRO A 113 -19.11 5.81 13.71
CA PRO A 113 -18.94 7.14 13.09
C PRO A 113 -17.96 7.17 11.89
N TRP A 114 -17.48 6.03 11.41
CA TRP A 114 -16.36 5.92 10.47
C TRP A 114 -16.74 6.18 9.02
N HIS A 115 -17.94 5.74 8.59
CA HIS A 115 -18.34 5.71 7.17
C HIS A 115 -18.21 7.03 6.39
N PRO A 116 -18.29 8.23 7.00
CA PRO A 116 -18.15 9.46 6.22
C PRO A 116 -16.75 9.72 5.68
N ASN A 117 -15.72 9.22 6.42
CA ASN A 117 -14.33 9.55 6.12
C ASN A 117 -13.45 8.34 5.82
N TYR A 118 -13.72 7.16 6.38
CA TYR A 118 -12.83 6.00 6.25
C TYR A 118 -13.15 5.19 5.00
N ARG A 119 -12.83 5.76 3.82
CA ARG A 119 -13.02 5.15 2.50
C ARG A 119 -11.70 5.04 1.75
N MET A 120 -10.66 4.55 2.45
CA MET A 120 -9.31 4.45 1.93
C MET A 120 -9.20 3.52 0.72
N TYR A 121 -10.08 2.51 0.61
CA TYR A 121 -10.12 1.63 -0.57
C TYR A 121 -10.45 2.43 -1.84
N ASP A 122 -11.54 3.19 -1.86
CA ASP A 122 -11.92 4.03 -3.00
C ASP A 122 -10.88 5.11 -3.30
N TYR A 123 -10.32 5.71 -2.25
CA TYR A 123 -9.28 6.73 -2.41
C TYR A 123 -8.06 6.19 -3.16
N VAL A 124 -7.52 5.04 -2.73
CA VAL A 124 -6.31 4.44 -3.34
C VAL A 124 -6.61 3.84 -4.70
N LEU A 125 -7.79 3.25 -4.90
CA LEU A 125 -8.15 2.61 -6.16
C LEU A 125 -8.45 3.62 -7.27
N ASN A 126 -9.14 4.71 -6.95
CA ASN A 126 -9.75 5.59 -7.93
C ASN A 126 -9.24 7.03 -7.84
N GLU A 127 -9.43 7.71 -6.72
CA GLU A 127 -9.20 9.15 -6.60
C GLU A 127 -7.72 9.52 -6.72
N LEU A 128 -6.87 8.87 -5.94
CA LEU A 128 -5.42 9.14 -5.95
C LEU A 128 -4.79 8.87 -7.32
N PRO A 129 -4.99 7.73 -7.99
CA PRO A 129 -4.44 7.51 -9.32
C PRO A 129 -4.94 8.51 -10.36
N SER A 130 -6.22 8.87 -10.34
CA SER A 130 -6.78 9.87 -11.25
C SER A 130 -6.11 11.23 -11.06
N LEU A 131 -5.89 11.64 -9.82
CA LEU A 131 -5.17 12.87 -9.49
C LEU A 131 -3.72 12.82 -9.99
N ILE A 132 -2.99 11.75 -9.66
CA ILE A 132 -1.58 11.58 -10.01
C ILE A 132 -1.38 11.60 -11.53
N GLU A 133 -2.18 10.85 -12.29
CA GLU A 133 -2.09 10.77 -13.74
C GLU A 133 -2.48 12.07 -14.45
N SER A 134 -3.35 12.87 -13.84
CA SER A 134 -3.77 14.17 -14.41
C SER A 134 -2.75 15.28 -14.20
N VAL A 135 -1.92 15.21 -13.15
CA VAL A 135 -1.04 16.31 -12.72
C VAL A 135 0.43 16.03 -13.00
N PHE A 136 0.86 14.78 -12.86
CA PHE A 136 2.28 14.43 -12.94
C PHE A 136 2.64 13.72 -14.26
N PRO A 137 3.92 13.77 -14.68
CA PRO A 137 4.37 13.13 -15.91
C PRO A 137 4.51 11.61 -15.73
N VAL A 138 3.40 10.94 -15.48
CA VAL A 138 3.32 9.49 -15.29
C VAL A 138 2.42 8.84 -16.34
N THR A 139 2.58 7.53 -16.52
CA THR A 139 1.71 6.69 -17.34
C THR A 139 0.59 6.08 -16.49
N ASP A 140 -0.35 5.39 -17.12
CA ASP A 140 -1.37 4.57 -16.47
C ASP A 140 -0.86 3.17 -16.05
N GLN A 141 0.40 2.85 -16.37
CA GLN A 141 1.05 1.61 -15.94
C GLN A 141 1.40 1.71 -14.46
N ARG A 142 0.79 0.87 -13.64
CA ARG A 142 0.91 0.94 -12.19
C ARG A 142 1.09 -0.42 -11.54
N SER A 143 1.83 -0.43 -10.45
CA SER A 143 1.95 -1.55 -9.50
C SER A 143 1.67 -1.04 -8.10
N ILE A 144 1.49 -1.94 -7.16
CA ILE A 144 1.16 -1.60 -5.77
C ILE A 144 2.01 -2.43 -4.80
N ALA A 145 2.46 -1.79 -3.73
CA ALA A 145 3.22 -2.44 -2.67
C ALA A 145 2.81 -1.89 -1.31
N GLY A 146 3.15 -2.59 -0.24
CA GLY A 146 2.90 -2.08 1.10
C GLY A 146 3.55 -2.89 2.21
N HIS A 147 3.43 -2.38 3.43
CA HIS A 147 3.96 -3.00 4.63
C HIS A 147 2.85 -3.18 5.68
N SER A 148 2.81 -4.36 6.33
CA SER A 148 1.90 -4.63 7.45
C SER A 148 0.42 -4.40 7.07
N MET A 149 -0.29 -3.48 7.72
CA MET A 149 -1.62 -3.02 7.32
C MET A 149 -1.64 -2.55 5.84
N GLY A 150 -0.59 -1.88 5.38
CA GLY A 150 -0.46 -1.47 3.98
C GLY A 150 -0.19 -2.64 3.04
N GLY A 151 0.52 -3.67 3.49
CA GLY A 151 0.68 -4.93 2.76
C GLY A 151 -0.65 -5.66 2.56
N HIS A 152 -1.47 -5.69 3.61
CA HIS A 152 -2.87 -6.11 3.52
C HIS A 152 -3.63 -5.30 2.45
N GLY A 153 -3.57 -3.98 2.53
CA GLY A 153 -4.25 -3.10 1.57
C GLY A 153 -3.79 -3.33 0.13
N ALA A 154 -2.49 -3.45 -0.10
CA ALA A 154 -1.91 -3.68 -1.42
C ALA A 154 -2.39 -5.01 -2.03
N LEU A 155 -2.35 -6.10 -1.26
CA LEU A 155 -2.83 -7.40 -1.69
C LEU A 155 -4.33 -7.38 -2.00
N VAL A 156 -5.15 -6.82 -1.11
CA VAL A 156 -6.61 -6.73 -1.32
C VAL A 156 -6.95 -5.93 -2.57
N LEU A 157 -6.32 -4.77 -2.76
CA LEU A 157 -6.56 -3.93 -3.94
C LEU A 157 -6.18 -4.65 -5.23
N ALA A 158 -5.04 -5.33 -5.27
CA ALA A 158 -4.60 -6.06 -6.46
C ALA A 158 -5.47 -7.30 -6.74
N LEU A 159 -5.82 -8.08 -5.72
CA LEU A 159 -6.64 -9.29 -5.86
C LEU A 159 -8.07 -8.99 -6.29
N ARG A 160 -8.64 -7.87 -5.85
CA ARG A 160 -9.99 -7.45 -6.25
C ARG A 160 -10.04 -6.75 -7.61
N ASN A 161 -8.91 -6.20 -8.08
CA ASN A 161 -8.84 -5.41 -9.31
C ASN A 161 -7.60 -5.82 -10.14
N PRO A 162 -7.51 -7.09 -10.58
CA PRO A 162 -6.32 -7.62 -11.23
C PRO A 162 -5.97 -6.90 -12.56
N GLU A 163 -6.94 -6.28 -13.20
CA GLU A 163 -6.74 -5.50 -14.43
C GLU A 163 -6.10 -4.12 -14.19
N ARG A 164 -6.00 -3.69 -12.93
CA ARG A 164 -5.51 -2.35 -12.57
C ARG A 164 -4.02 -2.32 -12.29
N TYR A 165 -3.41 -3.46 -11.95
CA TYR A 165 -2.02 -3.53 -11.47
C TYR A 165 -1.21 -4.57 -12.23
N GLN A 166 0.02 -4.22 -12.60
CA GLN A 166 0.95 -5.10 -13.29
C GLN A 166 1.62 -6.11 -12.34
N SER A 167 1.77 -5.74 -11.08
CA SER A 167 2.34 -6.58 -10.02
C SER A 167 1.96 -6.04 -8.64
N VAL A 168 2.02 -6.90 -7.62
CA VAL A 168 1.81 -6.54 -6.23
C VAL A 168 2.94 -7.07 -5.37
N SER A 169 3.38 -6.31 -4.36
CA SER A 169 4.28 -6.87 -3.36
C SER A 169 3.94 -6.41 -1.94
N ALA A 170 4.39 -7.17 -0.95
CA ALA A 170 4.14 -6.84 0.44
C ALA A 170 5.30 -7.26 1.35
N PHE A 171 5.59 -6.42 2.34
CA PHE A 171 6.45 -6.73 3.47
C PHE A 171 5.59 -7.02 4.68
N SER A 172 5.77 -8.19 5.32
CA SER A 172 5.08 -8.58 6.56
C SER A 172 3.58 -8.22 6.56
N PRO A 173 2.78 -8.60 5.53
CA PRO A 173 1.39 -8.20 5.44
C PRO A 173 0.52 -8.86 6.51
N ILE A 174 -0.54 -8.17 6.95
CA ILE A 174 -1.65 -8.82 7.67
C ILE A 174 -2.39 -9.67 6.64
N SER A 175 -2.08 -10.97 6.61
CA SER A 175 -2.50 -11.87 5.50
C SER A 175 -3.92 -12.37 5.62
N ASN A 176 -4.40 -12.52 6.86
CA ASN A 176 -5.72 -13.11 7.17
C ASN A 176 -6.44 -12.29 8.25
N PRO A 177 -6.82 -11.04 7.96
CA PRO A 177 -7.40 -10.12 8.95
C PRO A 177 -8.68 -10.63 9.60
N VAL A 178 -9.46 -11.47 8.94
CA VAL A 178 -10.67 -12.06 9.56
C VAL A 178 -10.36 -12.97 10.74
N ASN A 179 -9.12 -13.45 10.88
CA ASN A 179 -8.69 -14.37 11.92
C ASN A 179 -7.65 -13.78 12.89
N CYS A 180 -7.18 -12.57 12.69
CA CYS A 180 -6.22 -11.94 13.59
C CYS A 180 -6.86 -10.83 14.47
N PRO A 181 -6.30 -10.51 15.65
CA PRO A 181 -6.85 -9.48 16.55
C PRO A 181 -7.01 -8.10 15.92
N TRP A 182 -5.99 -7.59 15.21
CA TRP A 182 -6.07 -6.29 14.55
C TRP A 182 -7.19 -6.23 13.52
N GLY A 183 -7.30 -7.24 12.66
CA GLY A 183 -8.33 -7.29 11.64
C GLY A 183 -9.73 -7.41 12.21
N LYS A 184 -9.94 -8.28 13.21
CA LYS A 184 -11.23 -8.41 13.89
C LYS A 184 -11.69 -7.10 14.53
N LYS A 185 -10.80 -6.38 15.19
CA LYS A 185 -11.09 -5.08 15.79
C LYS A 185 -11.47 -4.06 14.73
N ALA A 186 -10.62 -3.87 13.73
CA ALA A 186 -10.84 -2.89 12.67
C ALA A 186 -12.11 -3.20 11.86
N PHE A 187 -12.29 -4.44 11.43
CA PHE A 187 -13.44 -4.82 10.62
C PHE A 187 -14.75 -4.77 11.39
N THR A 188 -14.74 -5.13 12.68
CA THR A 188 -15.93 -4.92 13.53
C THR A 188 -16.32 -3.45 13.58
N ALA A 189 -15.34 -2.55 13.77
CA ALA A 189 -15.58 -1.12 13.85
C ALA A 189 -15.99 -0.51 12.50
N TYR A 190 -15.27 -0.83 11.43
CA TYR A 190 -15.48 -0.21 10.12
C TYR A 190 -16.58 -0.85 9.27
N LEU A 191 -16.71 -2.19 9.32
CA LEU A 191 -17.60 -2.97 8.45
C LEU A 191 -18.78 -3.61 9.18
N GLY A 192 -18.81 -3.48 10.51
CA GLY A 192 -19.85 -4.11 11.34
C GLY A 192 -19.61 -5.60 11.57
N LYS A 193 -20.67 -6.29 12.00
CA LYS A 193 -20.59 -7.71 12.42
C LYS A 193 -20.84 -8.73 11.30
N ASP A 194 -21.14 -8.25 10.10
CA ASP A 194 -21.35 -9.13 8.95
C ASP A 194 -20.00 -9.62 8.40
N THR A 195 -19.61 -10.82 8.80
CA THR A 195 -18.32 -11.42 8.39
C THR A 195 -18.24 -11.73 6.89
N ALA A 196 -19.36 -11.77 6.17
CA ALA A 196 -19.33 -11.92 4.71
C ALA A 196 -18.68 -10.68 4.05
N ARG A 197 -18.90 -9.49 4.61
CA ARG A 197 -18.20 -8.27 4.14
C ARG A 197 -16.71 -8.27 4.46
N TRP A 198 -16.32 -8.91 5.57
CA TRP A 198 -14.91 -9.01 5.94
C TRP A 198 -14.10 -9.81 4.92
N ALA A 199 -14.71 -10.87 4.35
CA ALA A 199 -14.06 -11.68 3.33
C ALA A 199 -13.67 -10.89 2.07
N GLU A 200 -14.38 -9.81 1.77
CA GLU A 200 -14.05 -8.92 0.65
C GLU A 200 -12.74 -8.15 0.85
N TYR A 201 -12.23 -8.08 2.09
CA TYR A 201 -11.00 -7.41 2.48
C TYR A 201 -9.98 -8.36 3.11
N ASP A 202 -10.06 -9.66 2.82
CA ASP A 202 -9.10 -10.65 3.33
C ASP A 202 -8.29 -11.24 2.18
N ALA A 203 -6.98 -10.95 2.17
CA ALA A 203 -6.11 -11.34 1.08
C ALA A 203 -6.02 -12.86 0.90
N SER A 204 -6.03 -13.63 1.99
CA SER A 204 -5.98 -15.10 1.90
C SER A 204 -7.25 -15.69 1.30
N LEU A 205 -8.42 -15.16 1.67
CA LEU A 205 -9.69 -15.60 1.11
C LEU A 205 -9.83 -15.20 -0.36
N LEU A 206 -9.45 -13.97 -0.71
CA LEU A 206 -9.46 -13.48 -2.08
C LEU A 206 -8.49 -14.29 -2.98
N MET A 207 -7.29 -14.58 -2.49
CA MET A 207 -6.28 -15.34 -3.23
C MET A 207 -6.72 -16.78 -3.47
N ARG A 208 -7.35 -17.42 -2.48
CA ARG A 208 -7.89 -18.78 -2.58
C ARG A 208 -8.91 -18.90 -3.72
N ASP A 209 -9.74 -17.87 -3.88
CA ASP A 209 -10.86 -17.87 -4.84
C ASP A 209 -10.51 -17.12 -6.15
N ALA A 210 -9.24 -16.70 -6.31
CA ALA A 210 -8.79 -15.94 -7.48
C ALA A 210 -8.85 -16.74 -8.78
N THR A 211 -9.37 -16.12 -9.83
CA THR A 211 -9.42 -16.67 -11.20
C THR A 211 -8.59 -15.87 -12.19
N GLN A 212 -8.15 -14.67 -11.80
CA GLN A 212 -7.20 -13.84 -12.52
C GLN A 212 -6.03 -13.55 -11.59
N PHE A 213 -4.83 -13.49 -12.15
CA PHE A 213 -3.61 -13.43 -11.36
C PHE A 213 -2.82 -12.16 -11.64
N VAL A 214 -2.35 -11.53 -10.58
CA VAL A 214 -1.35 -10.47 -10.59
C VAL A 214 -0.08 -11.05 -9.98
N PRO A 215 1.09 -11.01 -10.63
CA PRO A 215 2.34 -11.48 -10.03
C PRO A 215 2.53 -10.88 -8.64
N ALA A 216 2.78 -11.72 -7.64
CA ALA A 216 2.83 -11.33 -6.24
C ALA A 216 4.14 -11.76 -5.58
N LEU A 217 4.80 -10.80 -4.89
CA LEU A 217 6.02 -11.02 -4.09
C LEU A 217 5.74 -10.63 -2.64
N VAL A 218 5.98 -11.53 -1.71
CA VAL A 218 5.82 -11.27 -0.27
C VAL A 218 7.10 -11.65 0.45
N ASP A 219 7.64 -10.72 1.21
CA ASP A 219 8.76 -10.96 2.13
C ASP A 219 8.27 -10.90 3.58
N GLN A 220 8.66 -11.88 4.40
CA GLN A 220 8.31 -12.01 5.80
C GLN A 220 9.55 -12.24 6.65
N GLY A 221 9.79 -11.37 7.64
CA GLY A 221 10.81 -11.61 8.64
C GLY A 221 10.40 -12.70 9.63
N ASP A 222 11.27 -13.68 9.90
CA ASP A 222 10.95 -14.77 10.81
C ASP A 222 11.16 -14.42 12.30
N ALA A 223 11.86 -13.31 12.58
CA ALA A 223 11.99 -12.73 13.91
C ALA A 223 10.94 -11.63 14.22
N ASP A 224 9.92 -11.51 13.39
CA ASP A 224 8.84 -10.53 13.55
C ASP A 224 7.93 -10.90 14.73
N ASN A 225 7.82 -10.00 15.73
CA ASN A 225 7.02 -10.23 16.93
C ASN A 225 5.50 -10.37 16.66
N PHE A 226 5.03 -9.91 15.50
CA PHE A 226 3.62 -10.00 15.09
C PHE A 226 3.33 -11.22 14.21
N LEU A 227 4.34 -12.01 13.86
CA LEU A 227 4.29 -13.08 12.88
C LEU A 227 3.09 -14.03 13.11
N SER A 228 3.02 -14.64 14.28
CA SER A 228 2.04 -15.70 14.57
C SER A 228 0.65 -15.15 14.90
N GLU A 229 0.56 -14.02 15.59
CA GLU A 229 -0.71 -13.50 16.09
C GLU A 229 -1.44 -12.65 15.05
N GLN A 230 -0.70 -11.81 14.30
CA GLN A 230 -1.28 -10.79 13.45
C GLN A 230 -1.07 -11.03 11.95
N LEU A 231 0.09 -11.54 11.54
CA LEU A 231 0.49 -11.55 10.12
C LEU A 231 0.08 -12.81 9.38
N GLN A 232 0.29 -13.98 9.98
CA GLN A 232 -0.18 -15.30 9.51
C GLN A 232 0.12 -15.56 8.00
N PRO A 233 1.39 -15.48 7.54
CA PRO A 233 1.75 -15.63 6.12
C PRO A 233 1.43 -17.02 5.56
N GLU A 234 1.36 -18.05 6.41
CA GLU A 234 0.96 -19.41 6.04
C GLU A 234 -0.48 -19.48 5.47
N ALA A 235 -1.35 -18.52 5.82
CA ALA A 235 -2.69 -18.43 5.23
C ALA A 235 -2.64 -18.03 3.75
N LEU A 236 -1.70 -17.13 3.36
CA LEU A 236 -1.46 -16.81 1.95
C LEU A 236 -0.86 -17.99 1.19
N GLU A 237 0.13 -18.67 1.77
CA GLU A 237 0.76 -19.84 1.15
C GLU A 237 -0.26 -20.93 0.87
N ALA A 238 -1.12 -21.25 1.84
CA ALA A 238 -2.19 -22.22 1.69
C ALA A 238 -3.20 -21.80 0.61
N ALA A 239 -3.59 -20.51 0.60
CA ALA A 239 -4.51 -19.97 -0.39
C ALA A 239 -3.93 -20.01 -1.81
N ALA A 240 -2.68 -19.63 -1.98
CA ALA A 240 -1.97 -19.69 -3.26
C ALA A 240 -1.86 -21.12 -3.79
N SER A 241 -1.61 -22.09 -2.91
CA SER A 241 -1.56 -23.50 -3.27
C SER A 241 -2.90 -24.04 -3.78
N ILE A 242 -4.03 -23.58 -3.21
CA ILE A 242 -5.38 -24.00 -3.62
C ILE A 242 -5.72 -23.46 -5.01
N SER A 243 -5.45 -22.20 -5.28
CA SER A 243 -5.79 -21.53 -6.56
C SER A 243 -4.70 -21.62 -7.63
N ASN A 244 -3.53 -22.20 -7.31
CA ASN A 244 -2.31 -22.13 -8.11
C ASN A 244 -1.89 -20.68 -8.42
N TYR A 245 -2.05 -19.79 -7.45
CA TYR A 245 -1.67 -18.39 -7.59
C TYR A 245 -0.15 -18.22 -7.69
N PRO A 246 0.37 -17.37 -8.61
CA PRO A 246 1.82 -17.14 -8.76
C PRO A 246 2.35 -16.23 -7.63
N LEU A 247 2.37 -16.76 -6.40
CA LEU A 247 2.90 -16.10 -5.22
C LEU A 247 4.35 -16.53 -5.00
N GLU A 248 5.25 -15.55 -4.92
CA GLU A 248 6.59 -15.72 -4.35
C GLU A 248 6.56 -15.26 -2.89
N LEU A 249 6.71 -16.18 -1.95
CA LEU A 249 6.75 -15.91 -0.51
C LEU A 249 8.11 -16.30 0.05
N ASN A 250 8.86 -15.32 0.55
CA ASN A 250 10.20 -15.49 1.10
C ASN A 250 10.20 -15.22 2.60
N PHE A 251 10.76 -16.15 3.38
CA PHE A 251 11.09 -15.91 4.77
C PHE A 251 12.53 -15.39 4.90
N ARG A 252 12.70 -14.25 5.57
CA ARG A 252 13.99 -13.58 5.77
C ARG A 252 14.49 -13.81 7.20
N GLU A 253 15.53 -14.62 7.32
CA GLU A 253 16.06 -15.06 8.61
C GLU A 253 16.57 -13.90 9.46
N GLY A 254 16.12 -13.80 10.72
CA GLY A 254 16.51 -12.81 11.71
C GLY A 254 15.93 -11.42 11.53
N TYR A 255 15.12 -11.17 10.50
CA TYR A 255 14.50 -9.86 10.30
C TYR A 255 13.18 -9.71 11.08
N ASP A 256 12.98 -8.51 11.57
CA ASP A 256 11.82 -8.10 12.38
C ASP A 256 10.76 -7.34 11.54
N HIS A 257 9.88 -6.59 12.22
CA HIS A 257 8.81 -5.78 11.59
C HIS A 257 9.24 -4.35 11.21
N SER A 258 10.51 -4.01 11.37
CA SER A 258 10.99 -2.62 11.27
C SER A 258 11.36 -2.20 9.85
N TYR A 259 11.66 -0.90 9.71
CA TYR A 259 12.22 -0.38 8.46
C TYR A 259 13.64 -0.86 8.15
N PHE A 260 14.36 -1.47 9.11
CA PHE A 260 15.63 -2.17 8.81
C PHE A 260 15.37 -3.36 7.88
N PHE A 261 14.28 -4.09 8.10
CA PHE A 261 13.83 -5.15 7.21
C PHE A 261 13.48 -4.60 5.83
N ILE A 262 12.58 -3.62 5.75
CA ILE A 262 12.15 -3.03 4.47
C ILE A 262 13.36 -2.49 3.68
N ALA A 263 14.24 -1.71 4.34
CA ALA A 263 15.40 -1.12 3.68
C ALA A 263 16.42 -2.15 3.16
N SER A 264 16.44 -3.34 3.75
CA SER A 264 17.33 -4.41 3.31
C SER A 264 16.89 -5.07 2.01
N PHE A 265 15.57 -5.10 1.72
CA PHE A 265 15.01 -5.85 0.59
C PHE A 265 14.20 -4.98 -0.39
N ILE A 266 14.02 -3.69 -0.14
CA ILE A 266 13.24 -2.82 -1.02
C ILE A 266 13.78 -2.77 -2.45
N ASP A 267 15.09 -2.89 -2.63
CA ASP A 267 15.71 -2.92 -3.95
C ASP A 267 15.23 -4.12 -4.78
N GLU A 268 15.06 -5.30 -4.16
CA GLU A 268 14.54 -6.50 -4.80
C GLU A 268 13.09 -6.28 -5.25
N HIS A 269 12.25 -5.72 -4.36
CA HIS A 269 10.86 -5.40 -4.67
C HIS A 269 10.73 -4.37 -5.80
N LEU A 270 11.54 -3.31 -5.79
CA LEU A 270 11.52 -2.31 -6.86
C LEU A 270 11.93 -2.91 -8.22
N ARG A 271 12.92 -3.81 -8.25
CA ARG A 271 13.33 -4.50 -9.48
C ARG A 271 12.28 -5.49 -9.95
N PHE A 272 11.61 -6.20 -9.04
CA PHE A 272 10.45 -7.04 -9.35
C PHE A 272 9.35 -6.21 -10.03
N HIS A 273 8.93 -5.09 -9.44
CA HIS A 273 7.95 -4.20 -10.06
C HIS A 273 8.45 -3.60 -11.38
N GLY A 274 9.72 -3.20 -11.45
CA GLY A 274 10.32 -2.67 -12.66
C GLY A 274 10.24 -3.62 -13.84
N GLY A 275 10.47 -4.92 -13.60
CA GLY A 275 10.32 -5.96 -14.63
C GLY A 275 8.90 -6.03 -15.19
N HIS A 276 7.88 -5.96 -14.33
CA HIS A 276 6.47 -6.02 -14.74
C HIS A 276 5.94 -4.69 -15.33
N LEU A 277 6.53 -3.57 -14.95
CA LEU A 277 6.20 -2.24 -15.48
C LEU A 277 6.95 -1.90 -16.76
N GLY A 278 7.83 -2.78 -17.24
CA GLY A 278 8.64 -2.55 -18.42
C GLY A 278 9.70 -1.45 -18.24
N CYS A 279 10.15 -1.22 -17.00
CA CYS A 279 11.24 -0.29 -16.72
C CYS A 279 12.56 -0.85 -17.26
N THR A 280 13.30 -0.03 -18.00
CA THR A 280 14.65 -0.38 -18.47
C THR A 280 15.63 0.43 -17.62
N PRO A 281 16.55 -0.23 -16.88
CA PRO A 281 17.63 0.49 -16.18
C PRO A 281 18.44 1.34 -17.17
N LEU A 282 18.85 2.52 -16.71
CA LEU A 282 19.74 3.41 -17.47
C LEU A 282 21.12 2.80 -17.61
#